data_95364d622a00a53c130064578b3133b0
#
_entry.id   95364d622a00a53c130064578b3133b0
#
_cell.length_a   1.000
_cell.length_b   1.000
_cell.length_c   1.000
_cell.angle_alpha   90.00
_cell.angle_beta   90.00
_cell.angle_gamma   90.00
#
_symmetry.space_group_name_H-M   'P 1'
#
loop_
_entity.id
_entity.type
_entity.pdbx_description
1 polymer ?
#
loop_
_entity_poly.entity_id
_entity_poly.type
_entity_poly.pdbx_seq_one_letter_code
_entity_poly.pdbx_strand_id
1 'polypeptide(L)'
;YLLKENIVPQTPEAIFSLLLIDQKDNYEYFCHKYKVSNKLKKDLSFIANNYLKYKEEKNYLKNDLKKNIYKIGRINIKNLITFISCSEKKFSPHFLRKIIKDIDKFKMPNFPFNGQYVMNQGLVDGKKIGFALKELEKQWVENDFYLKSKVAISIIEKVKKLNILNI
;
A
#
# COMPACT_ATOMS: atom_id res chain seq x y z
N TYR A 1 -1.65 12.18 -24.25
CA TYR A 1 -2.94 11.68 -23.74
C TYR A 1 -3.16 12.09 -22.27
N LEU A 2 -2.30 11.71 -21.33
CA LEU A 2 -2.46 12.00 -19.89
C LEU A 2 -2.46 13.50 -19.59
N LEU A 3 -1.66 14.29 -20.28
CA LEU A 3 -1.64 15.75 -20.13
C LEU A 3 -2.97 16.40 -20.56
N LYS A 4 -3.59 15.88 -21.64
CA LYS A 4 -4.92 16.35 -22.09
C LYS A 4 -6.01 16.05 -21.06
N GLU A 5 -5.85 14.99 -20.28
CA GLU A 5 -6.79 14.56 -19.25
C GLU A 5 -6.47 15.12 -17.84
N ASN A 6 -5.50 16.03 -17.74
CA ASN A 6 -4.98 16.56 -16.46
C ASN A 6 -4.52 15.46 -15.47
N ILE A 7 -4.10 14.31 -16.01
CA ILE A 7 -3.51 13.22 -15.23
C ILE A 7 -2.00 13.39 -15.29
N VAL A 8 -1.47 14.14 -14.34
CA VAL A 8 -0.04 14.47 -14.29
C VAL A 8 0.65 13.59 -13.25
N PRO A 9 1.86 13.07 -13.53
CA PRO A 9 2.67 12.44 -12.51
C PRO A 9 2.79 13.34 -11.29
N GLN A 10 2.53 12.79 -10.10
CA GLN A 10 2.51 13.58 -8.86
C GLN A 10 3.91 13.90 -8.34
N THR A 11 4.90 13.16 -8.80
CA THR A 11 6.29 13.30 -8.36
C THR A 11 7.27 13.01 -9.50
N PRO A 12 8.51 13.55 -9.44
CA PRO A 12 9.57 13.19 -10.39
C PRO A 12 9.82 11.68 -10.47
N GLU A 13 9.68 10.97 -9.36
CA GLU A 13 9.85 9.51 -9.29
C GLU A 13 8.85 8.76 -10.19
N ALA A 14 7.64 9.30 -10.35
CA ALA A 14 6.66 8.74 -11.29
C ALA A 14 7.11 8.89 -12.75
N ILE A 15 7.79 9.99 -13.09
CA ILE A 15 8.38 10.19 -14.43
C ILE A 15 9.53 9.20 -14.64
N PHE A 16 10.44 9.08 -13.67
CA PHE A 16 11.52 8.10 -13.73
C PHE A 16 11.01 6.67 -13.87
N SER A 17 9.90 6.33 -13.20
CA SER A 17 9.31 4.99 -13.34
C SER A 17 8.89 4.68 -14.78
N LEU A 18 8.32 5.66 -15.48
CA LEU A 18 7.91 5.49 -16.88
C LEU A 18 9.09 5.28 -17.84
N LEU A 19 10.27 5.78 -17.49
CA LEU A 19 11.48 5.65 -18.28
C LEU A 19 12.28 4.39 -17.97
N LEU A 20 12.24 3.94 -16.73
CA LEU A 20 13.17 2.93 -16.20
C LEU A 20 12.52 1.59 -15.91
N ILE A 21 11.22 1.55 -15.59
CA ILE A 21 10.55 0.28 -15.30
C ILE A 21 10.07 -0.32 -16.61
N ASP A 22 10.75 -1.36 -17.01
CA ASP A 22 10.33 -2.27 -18.06
C ASP A 22 10.08 -3.66 -17.45
N GLN A 23 10.00 -4.69 -18.25
CA GLN A 23 9.86 -6.06 -17.75
C GLN A 23 11.22 -6.72 -17.43
N LYS A 24 12.28 -5.92 -17.38
CA LYS A 24 13.66 -6.31 -17.08
C LYS A 24 14.12 -5.57 -15.80
N ASP A 25 15.40 -5.67 -15.51
CA ASP A 25 16.05 -5.09 -14.34
C ASP A 25 16.63 -3.68 -14.56
N ASN A 26 16.18 -2.98 -15.60
CA ASN A 26 16.74 -1.67 -15.98
C ASN A 26 16.72 -0.64 -14.85
N TYR A 27 15.65 -0.59 -14.05
CA TYR A 27 15.60 0.35 -12.93
C TYR A 27 16.59 -0.02 -11.81
N GLU A 28 16.82 -1.30 -11.56
CA GLU A 28 17.77 -1.79 -10.55
C GLU A 28 19.20 -1.48 -10.99
N TYR A 29 19.52 -1.76 -12.27
CA TYR A 29 20.80 -1.41 -12.86
C TYR A 29 21.05 0.10 -12.80
N PHE A 30 20.06 0.93 -13.15
CA PHE A 30 20.14 2.38 -13.04
C PHE A 30 20.43 2.83 -11.60
N CYS A 31 19.68 2.30 -10.63
CA CYS A 31 19.87 2.62 -9.23
C CYS A 31 21.26 2.27 -8.72
N HIS A 32 21.81 1.13 -9.15
CA HIS A 32 23.16 0.70 -8.79
C HIS A 32 24.22 1.56 -9.46
N LYS A 33 24.13 1.77 -10.77
CA LYS A 33 25.12 2.50 -11.57
C LYS A 33 25.25 3.97 -11.13
N TYR A 34 24.11 4.63 -10.92
CA TYR A 34 24.11 6.08 -10.61
C TYR A 34 24.02 6.38 -9.11
N LYS A 35 24.09 5.36 -8.24
CA LYS A 35 24.06 5.49 -6.77
C LYS A 35 22.95 6.42 -6.29
N VAL A 36 21.75 6.22 -6.83
CA VAL A 36 20.58 7.06 -6.51
C VAL A 36 20.22 6.99 -5.03
N SER A 37 19.45 7.97 -4.56
CA SER A 37 18.98 8.00 -3.18
C SER A 37 18.16 6.77 -2.82
N ASN A 38 18.22 6.33 -1.57
CA ASN A 38 17.41 5.22 -1.06
C ASN A 38 15.90 5.47 -1.23
N LYS A 39 15.47 6.73 -1.20
CA LYS A 39 14.08 7.12 -1.44
C LYS A 39 13.69 6.78 -2.88
N LEU A 40 14.44 7.25 -3.88
CA LEU A 40 14.13 6.97 -5.29
C LEU A 40 14.13 5.46 -5.57
N LYS A 41 15.11 4.73 -5.04
CA LYS A 41 15.15 3.26 -5.17
C LYS A 41 13.89 2.59 -4.60
N LYS A 42 13.44 3.00 -3.41
CA LYS A 42 12.21 2.47 -2.79
C LYS A 42 10.98 2.79 -3.62
N ASP A 43 10.87 4.01 -4.15
CA ASP A 43 9.72 4.44 -4.94
C ASP A 43 9.64 3.70 -6.28
N LEU A 44 10.77 3.50 -6.97
CA LEU A 44 10.83 2.69 -8.20
C LEU A 44 10.50 1.22 -7.94
N SER A 45 11.11 0.60 -6.93
CA SER A 45 10.80 -0.78 -6.53
C SER A 45 9.33 -0.95 -6.16
N PHE A 46 8.75 0.06 -5.48
CA PHE A 46 7.35 0.06 -5.13
C PHE A 46 6.44 0.00 -6.38
N ILE A 47 6.69 0.85 -7.37
CA ILE A 47 5.90 0.90 -8.61
C ILE A 47 6.06 -0.42 -9.37
N ALA A 48 7.30 -0.91 -9.53
CA ALA A 48 7.58 -2.17 -10.24
C ALA A 48 6.85 -3.36 -9.60
N ASN A 49 6.97 -3.54 -8.29
CA ASN A 49 6.35 -4.66 -7.57
C ASN A 49 4.81 -4.60 -7.58
N ASN A 50 4.23 -3.40 -7.45
CA ASN A 50 2.77 -3.26 -7.48
C ASN A 50 2.21 -3.33 -8.90
N TYR A 51 2.99 -3.00 -9.93
CA TYR A 51 2.62 -3.24 -11.31
C TYR A 51 2.56 -4.73 -11.65
N LEU A 52 3.49 -5.54 -11.13
CA LEU A 52 3.43 -7.00 -11.25
C LEU A 52 2.16 -7.56 -10.60
N LYS A 53 1.86 -7.15 -9.36
CA LYS A 53 0.61 -7.54 -8.68
C LYS A 53 -0.63 -7.15 -9.48
N TYR A 54 -0.65 -5.93 -10.03
CA TYR A 54 -1.74 -5.50 -10.90
C TYR A 54 -1.93 -6.40 -12.13
N LYS A 55 -0.84 -6.92 -12.71
CA LYS A 55 -0.90 -7.86 -13.84
C LYS A 55 -1.46 -9.22 -13.46
N GLU A 56 -1.14 -9.70 -12.27
CA GLU A 56 -1.59 -10.99 -11.73
C GLU A 56 -3.04 -10.93 -11.25
N GLU A 57 -3.45 -9.83 -10.64
CA GLU A 57 -4.77 -9.66 -10.00
C GLU A 57 -5.72 -8.81 -10.85
N LYS A 58 -6.71 -9.43 -11.51
CA LYS A 58 -7.64 -8.76 -12.44
C LYS A 58 -8.37 -7.53 -11.88
N ASN A 59 -8.53 -7.42 -10.57
CA ASN A 59 -9.30 -6.36 -9.92
C ASN A 59 -8.51 -5.55 -8.88
N TYR A 60 -7.18 -5.62 -8.91
CA TYR A 60 -6.27 -4.98 -7.95
C TYR A 60 -6.62 -3.52 -7.64
N LEU A 61 -6.93 -2.72 -8.68
CA LEU A 61 -7.27 -1.30 -8.51
C LEU A 61 -8.73 -1.04 -8.15
N LYS A 62 -9.63 -2.02 -8.31
CA LYS A 62 -11.06 -1.82 -8.06
C LYS A 62 -11.48 -2.31 -6.68
N ASN A 63 -11.17 -3.55 -6.35
CA ASN A 63 -11.68 -4.20 -5.14
C ASN A 63 -10.97 -3.72 -3.87
N ASP A 64 -9.67 -3.45 -3.96
CA ASP A 64 -8.84 -3.13 -2.78
C ASP A 64 -8.31 -1.71 -2.77
N LEU A 65 -8.89 -0.80 -3.57
CA LEU A 65 -8.42 0.57 -3.68
C LEU A 65 -8.25 1.26 -2.32
N LYS A 66 -9.27 1.18 -1.45
CA LYS A 66 -9.24 1.80 -0.11
C LYS A 66 -8.14 1.21 0.76
N LYS A 67 -8.00 -0.12 0.76
CA LYS A 67 -6.96 -0.85 1.50
C LYS A 67 -5.57 -0.49 0.97
N ASN A 68 -5.43 -0.40 -0.35
CA ASN A 68 -4.18 0.00 -0.98
C ASN A 68 -3.83 1.46 -0.65
N ILE A 69 -4.79 2.39 -0.69
CA ILE A 69 -4.55 3.78 -0.27
C ILE A 69 -4.08 3.84 1.19
N TYR A 70 -4.68 3.07 2.08
CA TYR A 70 -4.29 3.02 3.49
C TYR A 70 -2.85 2.50 3.65
N LYS A 71 -2.53 1.37 3.00
CA LYS A 71 -1.21 0.70 3.12
C LYS A 71 -0.07 1.49 2.50
N ILE A 72 -0.31 2.17 1.39
CA ILE A 72 0.73 2.71 0.52
C ILE A 72 0.70 4.23 0.38
N GLY A 73 -0.38 4.86 0.75
CA GLY A 73 -0.58 6.30 0.63
C GLY A 73 -1.12 6.75 -0.73
N ARG A 74 -1.79 7.90 -0.73
CA ARG A 74 -2.47 8.46 -1.92
C ARG A 74 -1.53 8.76 -3.07
N ILE A 75 -0.39 9.39 -2.77
CA ILE A 75 0.59 9.80 -3.78
C ILE A 75 1.12 8.58 -4.52
N ASN A 76 1.50 7.55 -3.78
CA ASN A 76 2.04 6.31 -4.36
C ASN A 76 1.01 5.57 -5.23
N ILE A 77 -0.26 5.52 -4.80
CA ILE A 77 -1.34 4.95 -5.62
C ILE A 77 -1.57 5.77 -6.89
N LYS A 78 -1.56 7.11 -6.82
CA LYS A 78 -1.68 7.95 -8.02
C LYS A 78 -0.53 7.75 -8.97
N ASN A 79 0.71 7.67 -8.47
CA ASN A 79 1.89 7.40 -9.29
C ASN A 79 1.80 6.03 -9.97
N LEU A 80 1.36 4.99 -9.24
CA LEU A 80 1.14 3.66 -9.80
C LEU A 80 0.06 3.67 -10.90
N ILE A 81 -1.08 4.34 -10.68
CA ILE A 81 -2.15 4.47 -11.68
C ILE A 81 -1.65 5.20 -12.92
N THR A 82 -0.87 6.27 -12.75
CA THR A 82 -0.24 6.99 -13.86
C THR A 82 0.67 6.07 -14.67
N PHE A 83 1.53 5.31 -13.98
CA PHE A 83 2.41 4.34 -14.62
C PHE A 83 1.64 3.28 -15.41
N ILE A 84 0.64 2.63 -14.78
CA ILE A 84 -0.19 1.61 -15.43
C ILE A 84 -0.92 2.18 -16.65
N SER A 85 -1.46 3.40 -16.54
CA SER A 85 -2.19 4.06 -17.63
C SER A 85 -1.32 4.35 -18.85
N CYS A 86 -0.04 4.67 -18.63
CA CYS A 86 0.93 4.84 -19.69
C CYS A 86 1.36 3.51 -20.32
N SER A 87 1.59 2.50 -19.49
CA SER A 87 2.15 1.21 -19.92
C SER A 87 1.12 0.34 -20.64
N GLU A 88 -0.13 0.34 -20.17
CA GLU A 88 -1.13 -0.61 -20.65
C GLU A 88 -2.11 -0.04 -21.69
N LYS A 89 -2.25 1.28 -21.79
CA LYS A 89 -3.21 1.96 -22.69
C LYS A 89 -4.66 1.44 -22.59
N LYS A 90 -5.00 0.75 -21.49
CA LYS A 90 -6.29 0.04 -21.31
C LYS A 90 -7.37 0.88 -20.62
N PHE A 91 -6.99 1.97 -19.97
CA PHE A 91 -7.94 2.74 -19.20
C PHE A 91 -8.58 3.86 -20.00
N SER A 92 -9.92 3.93 -19.94
CA SER A 92 -10.62 5.08 -20.49
C SER A 92 -10.36 6.34 -19.64
N PRO A 93 -10.39 7.54 -20.25
CA PRO A 93 -10.27 8.80 -19.49
C PRO A 93 -11.27 8.92 -18.38
N HIS A 94 -12.50 8.47 -18.62
CA HIS A 94 -13.57 8.48 -17.63
C HIS A 94 -13.22 7.65 -16.39
N PHE A 95 -12.70 6.43 -16.59
CA PHE A 95 -12.27 5.56 -15.49
C PHE A 95 -11.14 6.20 -14.69
N LEU A 96 -10.14 6.78 -15.36
CA LEU A 96 -9.00 7.42 -14.69
C LEU A 96 -9.44 8.61 -13.84
N ARG A 97 -10.28 9.49 -14.37
CA ARG A 97 -10.83 10.62 -13.62
C ARG A 97 -11.64 10.15 -12.40
N LYS A 98 -12.45 9.11 -12.57
CA LYS A 98 -13.23 8.54 -11.47
C LYS A 98 -12.35 8.01 -10.37
N ILE A 99 -11.37 7.16 -10.69
CA ILE A 99 -10.50 6.54 -9.67
C ILE A 99 -9.64 7.56 -8.94
N ILE A 100 -9.12 8.59 -9.63
CA ILE A 100 -8.36 9.67 -9.00
C ILE A 100 -9.25 10.47 -8.04
N LYS A 101 -10.49 10.78 -8.45
CA LYS A 101 -11.46 11.46 -7.59
C LYS A 101 -11.82 10.62 -6.36
N ASP A 102 -11.95 9.31 -6.52
CA ASP A 102 -12.22 8.39 -5.40
C ASP A 102 -11.05 8.35 -4.41
N ILE A 103 -9.79 8.36 -4.92
CA ILE A 103 -8.58 8.46 -4.09
C ILE A 103 -8.56 9.76 -3.29
N ASP A 104 -8.90 10.89 -3.92
CA ASP A 104 -8.88 12.21 -3.26
C ASP A 104 -9.96 12.33 -2.19
N LYS A 105 -11.13 11.75 -2.43
CA LYS A 105 -12.26 11.76 -1.49
C LYS A 105 -12.12 10.78 -0.33
N PHE A 106 -11.30 9.74 -0.46
CA PHE A 106 -11.15 8.74 0.59
C PHE A 106 -10.57 9.37 1.85
N LYS A 107 -11.35 9.42 2.91
CA LYS A 107 -10.85 9.84 4.23
C LYS A 107 -10.08 8.69 4.85
N MET A 108 -8.80 8.93 5.17
CA MET A 108 -7.95 7.93 5.81
C MET A 108 -8.51 7.61 7.20
N PRO A 109 -8.92 6.36 7.46
CA PRO A 109 -9.43 6.00 8.78
C PRO A 109 -8.28 5.89 9.77
N ASN A 110 -8.55 6.23 11.04
CA ASN A 110 -7.62 6.04 12.12
C ASN A 110 -7.77 4.63 12.70
N PHE A 111 -6.65 3.94 12.87
CA PHE A 111 -6.62 2.64 13.53
C PHE A 111 -7.01 2.80 15.01
N PRO A 112 -8.06 2.10 15.52
CA PRO A 112 -8.64 2.39 16.81
C PRO A 112 -7.93 1.73 17.99
N PHE A 113 -6.95 0.85 17.74
CA PHE A 113 -6.26 0.12 18.79
C PHE A 113 -4.85 0.68 19.01
N ASN A 114 -4.39 0.71 20.25
CA ASN A 114 -3.07 1.17 20.64
C ASN A 114 -2.43 0.21 21.65
N GLY A 115 -1.17 0.47 22.01
CA GLY A 115 -0.45 -0.36 22.97
C GLY A 115 -1.15 -0.47 24.32
N GLN A 116 -1.75 0.63 24.80
CA GLN A 116 -2.48 0.62 26.06
C GLN A 116 -3.71 -0.30 26.03
N TYR A 117 -4.44 -0.31 24.91
CA TYR A 117 -5.56 -1.23 24.73
C TYR A 117 -5.10 -2.69 24.86
N VAL A 118 -3.98 -3.04 24.21
CA VAL A 118 -3.42 -4.40 24.23
C VAL A 118 -2.90 -4.77 25.64
N MET A 119 -2.23 -3.83 26.32
CA MET A 119 -1.77 -4.02 27.71
C MET A 119 -2.94 -4.24 28.68
N ASN A 120 -4.04 -3.51 28.53
CA ASN A 120 -5.23 -3.68 29.34
C ASN A 120 -5.89 -5.07 29.18
N GLN A 121 -5.60 -5.75 28.06
CA GLN A 121 -5.99 -7.15 27.86
C GLN A 121 -4.97 -8.14 28.47
N GLY A 122 -3.99 -7.66 29.25
CA GLY A 122 -3.01 -8.49 29.96
C GLY A 122 -1.81 -8.95 29.15
N LEU A 123 -1.48 -8.28 28.04
CA LEU A 123 -0.27 -8.53 27.26
C LEU A 123 0.78 -7.48 27.64
N VAL A 124 1.84 -7.89 28.33
CA VAL A 124 2.86 -6.97 28.86
C VAL A 124 4.19 -6.97 28.09
N ASP A 125 4.46 -8.02 27.31
CA ASP A 125 5.68 -8.14 26.52
C ASP A 125 5.66 -7.19 25.32
N GLY A 126 6.64 -6.30 25.21
CA GLY A 126 6.70 -5.28 24.19
C GLY A 126 6.75 -5.82 22.74
N LYS A 127 7.45 -6.94 22.50
CA LYS A 127 7.48 -7.59 21.19
C LYS A 127 6.12 -8.18 20.84
N LYS A 128 5.48 -8.85 21.79
CA LYS A 128 4.13 -9.40 21.61
C LYS A 128 3.09 -8.30 21.41
N ILE A 129 3.20 -7.17 22.11
CA ILE A 129 2.32 -6.00 21.91
C ILE A 129 2.45 -5.50 20.47
N GLY A 130 3.68 -5.30 19.97
CA GLY A 130 3.92 -4.87 18.60
C GLY A 130 3.35 -5.85 17.57
N PHE A 131 3.53 -7.15 17.79
CA PHE A 131 2.98 -8.19 16.93
C PHE A 131 1.44 -8.21 16.97
N ALA A 132 0.83 -8.13 18.16
CA ALA A 132 -0.62 -8.07 18.31
C ALA A 132 -1.22 -6.87 17.60
N LEU A 133 -0.60 -5.68 17.69
CA LEU A 133 -1.05 -4.48 16.97
C LEU A 133 -0.99 -4.67 15.45
N LYS A 134 0.06 -5.28 14.92
CA LYS A 134 0.16 -5.59 13.48
C LYS A 134 -0.94 -6.55 13.02
N GLU A 135 -1.23 -7.60 13.77
CA GLU A 135 -2.29 -8.55 13.46
C GLU A 135 -3.69 -7.92 13.57
N LEU A 136 -3.91 -7.08 14.58
CA LEU A 136 -5.15 -6.31 14.72
C LEU A 136 -5.34 -5.35 13.53
N GLU A 137 -4.31 -4.61 13.15
CA GLU A 137 -4.35 -3.68 12.02
C GLU A 137 -4.61 -4.42 10.71
N LYS A 138 -3.93 -5.54 10.49
CA LYS A 138 -4.14 -6.39 9.32
C LYS A 138 -5.59 -6.84 9.20
N GLN A 139 -6.15 -7.42 10.26
CA GLN A 139 -7.54 -7.87 10.27
C GLN A 139 -8.54 -6.72 10.14
N TRP A 140 -8.25 -5.57 10.73
CA TRP A 140 -9.07 -4.38 10.64
C TRP A 140 -9.10 -3.83 9.19
N VAL A 141 -7.97 -3.78 8.52
CA VAL A 141 -7.89 -3.37 7.11
C VAL A 141 -8.59 -4.39 6.20
N GLU A 142 -8.39 -5.69 6.42
CA GLU A 142 -9.04 -6.76 5.64
C GLU A 142 -10.56 -6.74 5.75
N ASN A 143 -11.09 -6.31 6.89
CA ASN A 143 -12.52 -6.16 7.15
C ASN A 143 -13.04 -4.72 6.90
N ASP A 144 -12.51 -4.03 5.89
CA ASP A 144 -12.94 -2.69 5.49
C ASP A 144 -12.93 -1.66 6.63
N PHE A 145 -11.84 -1.67 7.42
CA PHE A 145 -11.61 -0.76 8.54
C PHE A 145 -12.61 -0.90 9.70
N TYR A 146 -13.08 -2.12 9.89
CA TYR A 146 -13.94 -2.46 11.02
C TYR A 146 -13.49 -3.75 11.70
N LEU A 147 -13.42 -3.74 13.03
CA LEU A 147 -13.08 -4.93 13.82
C LEU A 147 -13.92 -4.97 15.10
N LYS A 148 -14.68 -6.04 15.28
CA LYS A 148 -15.47 -6.25 16.51
C LYS A 148 -14.55 -6.49 17.69
N SER A 149 -14.88 -5.92 18.86
CA SER A 149 -14.08 -6.06 20.09
C SER A 149 -13.82 -7.53 20.47
N LYS A 150 -14.81 -8.41 20.31
CA LYS A 150 -14.64 -9.86 20.56
C LYS A 150 -13.55 -10.49 19.68
N VAL A 151 -13.46 -10.09 18.42
CA VAL A 151 -12.43 -10.57 17.48
C VAL A 151 -11.07 -10.00 17.87
N ALA A 152 -10.99 -8.72 18.23
CA ALA A 152 -9.76 -8.10 18.70
C ALA A 152 -9.20 -8.81 19.94
N ILE A 153 -10.03 -9.09 20.93
CA ILE A 153 -9.64 -9.85 22.13
C ILE A 153 -9.15 -11.26 21.75
N SER A 154 -9.86 -11.96 20.85
CA SER A 154 -9.44 -13.29 20.40
C SER A 154 -8.06 -13.29 19.73
N ILE A 155 -7.73 -12.25 18.95
CA ILE A 155 -6.40 -12.08 18.33
C ILE A 155 -5.34 -11.91 19.44
N ILE A 156 -5.59 -11.03 20.41
CA ILE A 156 -4.66 -10.78 21.51
C ILE A 156 -4.43 -12.06 22.34
N GLU A 157 -5.48 -12.82 22.62
CA GLU A 157 -5.37 -14.10 23.35
C GLU A 157 -4.55 -15.16 22.58
N LYS A 158 -4.68 -15.20 21.25
CA LYS A 158 -3.82 -16.05 20.42
C LYS A 158 -2.35 -15.64 20.52
N VAL A 159 -2.07 -14.34 20.45
CA VAL A 159 -0.70 -13.81 20.54
C VAL A 159 -0.08 -14.07 21.91
N LYS A 160 -0.85 -13.99 23.00
CA LYS A 160 -0.36 -14.36 24.35
C LYS A 160 0.23 -15.77 24.39
N LYS A 161 -0.42 -16.72 23.72
CA LYS A 161 -0.05 -18.14 23.70
C LYS A 161 1.14 -18.45 22.79
N LEU A 162 1.57 -17.50 21.92
CA LEU A 162 2.71 -17.70 21.04
C LEU A 162 4.04 -17.66 21.84
N ASN A 163 4.96 -18.56 21.51
CA ASN A 163 6.32 -18.49 22.01
C ASN A 163 7.07 -17.34 21.35
N ILE A 164 7.89 -16.62 22.15
CA ILE A 164 8.68 -15.45 21.69
C ILE A 164 9.65 -15.80 20.55
N LEU A 165 10.08 -17.05 20.46
CA LEU A 165 10.98 -17.55 19.40
C LEU A 165 10.32 -17.53 18.01
N ASN A 166 8.99 -17.37 17.91
CA ASN A 166 8.22 -17.39 16.65
C ASN A 166 7.68 -15.99 16.29
N ILE A 167 8.13 -14.94 16.94
CA ILE A 167 7.79 -13.54 16.73
C ILE A 167 9.05 -12.74 16.41
#